data_c7e1de6388c1955481fdc49254e6e249
#
_entry.id   c7e1de6388c1955481fdc49254e6e249
#
_cell.length_a   1.000
_cell.length_b   1.000
_cell.length_c   1.000
_cell.angle_alpha   90.00
_cell.angle_beta   90.00
_cell.angle_gamma   90.00
#
_symmetry.space_group_name_H-M   'P 1'
#
loop_
_entity.id
_entity.type
_entity.pdbx_description
1 polymer ?
#
loop_
_entity_poly.entity_id
_entity_poly.type
_entity_poly.pdbx_seq_one_letter_code
_entity_poly.pdbx_strand_id
1 'polypeptide(L)'
;TWFFVAALPEGQRTRNASMFIWRLTTPIWRLLRWPLPVALVIAALATLSPSIGDDLDLQRVLQFLPYFVLGLLLKPEHFRLVRRREMRLLSLPVFAGALAGAYWITPRWDYAWLFHRSSAEELGVPGWYGPVMTLALFGCSLLLVACFLAWVPGRRTWFTALGAGTLYGYLLHGFVVQGAKHFGWFGPDWIHDPVGEITVTLVAAAVMTALCTPPVRRLFRFALEPRMEWAFRRDRAGQGV
;
A
#
# COMPACT_ATOMS: atom_id res chain seq x y z
N THR A 1 -10.83 7.27 -17.00
CA THR A 1 -10.44 6.89 -15.61
C THR A 1 -11.64 6.97 -14.65
N TRP A 2 -12.48 8.03 -14.71
CA TRP A 2 -13.64 8.18 -13.83
C TRP A 2 -14.71 7.11 -14.03
N PHE A 3 -15.03 6.73 -15.27
CA PHE A 3 -15.98 5.64 -15.55
C PHE A 3 -15.52 4.30 -14.99
N PHE A 4 -14.20 4.04 -15.03
CA PHE A 4 -13.63 2.81 -14.50
C PHE A 4 -13.67 2.78 -12.96
N VAL A 5 -13.43 3.93 -12.32
CA VAL A 5 -13.52 4.08 -10.86
C VAL A 5 -14.97 3.97 -10.39
N ALA A 6 -15.93 4.51 -11.16
CA ALA A 6 -17.36 4.45 -10.84
C ALA A 6 -17.94 3.03 -10.89
N ALA A 7 -17.37 2.14 -11.74
CA ALA A 7 -17.77 0.75 -11.85
C ALA A 7 -17.18 -0.17 -10.76
N LEU A 8 -16.29 0.37 -9.91
CA LEU A 8 -15.66 -0.40 -8.85
C LEU A 8 -16.57 -0.54 -7.62
N PRO A 9 -16.50 -1.67 -6.89
CA PRO A 9 -17.10 -1.81 -5.56
C PRO A 9 -16.63 -0.70 -4.61
N GLU A 10 -17.45 -0.31 -3.66
CA GLU A 10 -17.16 0.81 -2.74
C GLU A 10 -15.76 0.78 -2.12
N GLY A 11 -15.34 -0.35 -1.57
CA GLY A 11 -14.00 -0.49 -0.98
C GLY A 11 -12.82 -0.38 -1.96
N GLN A 12 -13.07 -0.46 -3.28
CA GLN A 12 -12.05 -0.21 -4.30
C GLN A 12 -12.08 1.23 -4.83
N ARG A 13 -13.26 1.85 -4.84
CA ARG A 13 -13.39 3.28 -5.18
C ARG A 13 -12.54 4.12 -4.23
N THR A 14 -12.62 3.84 -2.94
CA THR A 14 -11.87 4.56 -1.91
C THR A 14 -10.38 4.35 -2.00
N ARG A 15 -9.90 3.13 -2.28
CA ARG A 15 -8.45 2.88 -2.48
C ARG A 15 -7.87 3.60 -3.69
N ASN A 16 -8.63 3.66 -4.78
CA ASN A 16 -8.19 4.35 -5.99
C ASN A 16 -8.27 5.88 -5.82
N ALA A 17 -9.29 6.37 -5.08
CA ALA A 17 -9.39 7.77 -4.70
C ALA A 17 -8.19 8.22 -3.84
N SER A 18 -7.73 7.38 -2.91
CA SER A 18 -6.55 7.65 -2.08
C SER A 18 -5.30 7.93 -2.91
N MET A 19 -5.03 7.07 -3.90
CA MET A 19 -3.86 7.26 -4.79
C MET A 19 -3.99 8.53 -5.62
N PHE A 20 -5.20 8.86 -6.05
CA PHE A 20 -5.45 10.08 -6.81
C PHE A 20 -5.22 11.32 -5.95
N ILE A 21 -5.76 11.34 -4.72
CA ILE A 21 -5.58 12.43 -3.76
C ILE A 21 -4.08 12.63 -3.46
N TRP A 22 -3.34 11.56 -3.18
CA TRP A 22 -1.91 11.66 -2.89
C TRP A 22 -1.11 12.18 -4.08
N ARG A 23 -1.44 11.76 -5.31
CA ARG A 23 -0.79 12.28 -6.52
C ARG A 23 -1.09 13.76 -6.74
N LEU A 24 -2.31 14.18 -6.51
CA LEU A 24 -2.72 15.58 -6.65
C LEU A 24 -2.00 16.47 -5.61
N THR A 25 -1.79 15.97 -4.41
CA THR A 25 -1.09 16.71 -3.34
C THR A 25 0.44 16.64 -3.42
N THR A 26 1.00 15.84 -4.34
CA THR A 26 2.47 15.69 -4.51
C THR A 26 3.24 17.01 -4.58
N PRO A 27 2.83 18.05 -5.35
CA PRO A 27 3.56 19.30 -5.41
C PRO A 27 3.64 20.00 -4.04
N ILE A 28 2.58 19.91 -3.23
CA ILE A 28 2.54 20.51 -1.89
C ILE A 28 3.61 19.86 -1.00
N TRP A 29 3.70 18.52 -1.01
CA TRP A 29 4.67 17.78 -0.20
C TRP A 29 6.12 18.07 -0.58
N ARG A 30 6.40 18.40 -1.85
CA ARG A 30 7.73 18.78 -2.32
C ARG A 30 8.14 20.19 -1.91
N LEU A 31 7.18 21.07 -1.67
CA LEU A 31 7.42 22.46 -1.25
C LEU A 31 7.60 22.59 0.27
N LEU A 32 7.08 21.63 1.06
CA LEU A 32 7.22 21.67 2.51
C LEU A 32 8.67 21.42 2.93
N ARG A 33 9.12 22.20 3.92
CA ARG A 33 10.45 22.02 4.53
C ARG A 33 10.55 20.72 5.36
N TRP A 34 9.44 20.30 5.99
CA TRP A 34 9.35 19.16 6.88
C TRP A 34 8.16 18.25 6.51
N PRO A 35 8.17 17.64 5.31
CA PRO A 35 6.97 16.95 4.81
C PRO A 35 6.60 15.72 5.64
N LEU A 36 7.58 14.90 6.08
CA LEU A 36 7.31 13.69 6.84
C LEU A 36 6.78 13.95 8.25
N PRO A 37 7.36 14.85 9.07
CA PRO A 37 6.77 15.22 10.35
C PRO A 37 5.34 15.76 10.22
N VAL A 38 5.06 16.61 9.23
CA VAL A 38 3.71 17.13 8.99
C VAL A 38 2.74 16.01 8.64
N ALA A 39 3.13 15.08 7.78
CA ALA A 39 2.31 13.93 7.43
C ALA A 39 2.03 13.02 8.64
N LEU A 40 3.03 12.80 9.51
CA LEU A 40 2.86 12.03 10.74
C LEU A 40 1.91 12.69 11.73
N VAL A 41 1.98 14.01 11.88
CA VAL A 41 1.04 14.78 12.73
C VAL A 41 -0.37 14.67 12.16
N ILE A 42 -0.57 14.83 10.86
CA ILE A 42 -1.87 14.68 10.22
C ILE A 42 -2.43 13.26 10.46
N ALA A 43 -1.62 12.22 10.25
CA ALA A 43 -2.03 10.84 10.46
C ALA A 43 -2.40 10.55 11.92
N ALA A 44 -1.62 11.10 12.87
CA ALA A 44 -1.88 10.95 14.30
C ALA A 44 -3.18 11.68 14.71
N LEU A 45 -3.38 12.92 14.24
CA LEU A 45 -4.59 13.69 14.53
C LEU A 45 -5.85 13.06 13.91
N ALA A 46 -5.73 12.41 12.76
CA ALA A 46 -6.85 11.72 12.13
C ALA A 46 -7.44 10.61 13.02
N THR A 47 -6.66 10.02 13.92
CA THR A 47 -7.15 8.98 14.83
C THR A 47 -7.97 9.52 16.01
N LEU A 48 -7.95 10.83 16.23
CA LEU A 48 -8.67 11.47 17.34
C LEU A 48 -10.15 11.75 17.01
N SER A 49 -10.51 11.77 15.74
CA SER A 49 -11.87 12.13 15.30
C SER A 49 -12.58 10.96 14.64
N PRO A 50 -13.69 10.47 15.22
CA PRO A 50 -14.53 9.45 14.61
C PRO A 50 -15.27 9.97 13.37
N SER A 51 -15.52 11.28 13.27
CA SER A 51 -16.28 11.89 12.17
C SER A 51 -15.57 11.91 10.82
N ILE A 52 -14.27 11.57 10.75
CA ILE A 52 -13.48 11.56 9.51
C ILE A 52 -13.66 10.24 8.73
N GLY A 53 -14.29 9.21 9.34
CA GLY A 53 -14.19 7.81 8.90
C GLY A 53 -15.10 7.38 7.77
N ASP A 54 -16.34 7.81 7.73
CA ASP A 54 -17.39 7.12 6.98
C ASP A 54 -17.44 7.47 5.49
N ASP A 55 -17.10 8.69 5.12
CA ASP A 55 -17.08 9.10 3.72
C ASP A 55 -15.70 8.89 3.08
N LEU A 56 -15.64 8.09 2.02
CA LEU A 56 -14.45 7.88 1.19
C LEU A 56 -13.24 7.20 1.88
N ASP A 57 -13.42 6.50 3.02
CA ASP A 57 -12.29 5.95 3.82
C ASP A 57 -11.20 7.02 4.10
N LEU A 58 -11.59 8.26 4.33
CA LEU A 58 -10.68 9.39 4.48
C LEU A 58 -9.70 9.17 5.64
N GLN A 59 -10.16 8.52 6.71
CA GLN A 59 -9.34 8.06 7.83
C GLN A 59 -8.11 7.29 7.32
N ARG A 60 -8.35 6.32 6.46
CA ARG A 60 -7.31 5.48 5.88
C ARG A 60 -6.36 6.26 4.97
N VAL A 61 -6.93 7.18 4.17
CA VAL A 61 -6.14 8.07 3.30
C VAL A 61 -5.13 8.87 4.13
N LEU A 62 -5.57 9.43 5.25
CA LEU A 62 -4.73 10.25 6.13
C LEU A 62 -3.72 9.41 6.92
N GLN A 63 -4.10 8.24 7.41
CA GLN A 63 -3.19 7.36 8.15
C GLN A 63 -2.09 6.74 7.26
N PHE A 64 -2.34 6.51 5.98
CA PHE A 64 -1.32 6.05 5.03
C PHE A 64 -0.49 7.17 4.40
N LEU A 65 -0.86 8.42 4.62
CA LEU A 65 -0.15 9.59 4.08
C LEU A 65 1.35 9.62 4.40
N PRO A 66 1.81 9.30 5.64
CA PRO A 66 3.24 9.29 5.94
C PRO A 66 4.04 8.30 5.11
N TYR A 67 3.46 7.15 4.75
CA TYR A 67 4.12 6.15 3.89
C TYR A 67 4.30 6.67 2.48
N PHE A 68 3.29 7.38 1.95
CA PHE A 68 3.37 8.02 0.65
C PHE A 68 4.44 9.12 0.63
N VAL A 69 4.42 10.01 1.62
CA VAL A 69 5.40 11.10 1.76
C VAL A 69 6.81 10.54 1.93
N LEU A 70 6.98 9.49 2.75
CA LEU A 70 8.26 8.79 2.87
C LEU A 70 8.74 8.29 1.51
N GLY A 71 7.85 7.67 0.72
CA GLY A 71 8.16 7.20 -0.63
C GLY A 71 8.67 8.31 -1.55
N LEU A 72 8.16 9.55 -1.42
CA LEU A 72 8.64 10.71 -2.18
C LEU A 72 10.04 11.18 -1.75
N LEU A 73 10.41 10.93 -0.48
CA LEU A 73 11.70 11.33 0.09
C LEU A 73 12.80 10.28 -0.10
N LEU A 74 12.43 9.03 -0.40
CA LEU A 74 13.39 7.96 -0.59
C LEU A 74 14.23 8.17 -1.85
N LYS A 75 15.55 8.11 -1.66
CA LYS A 75 16.54 8.22 -2.73
C LYS A 75 17.21 6.85 -2.97
N PRO A 76 17.80 6.62 -4.16
CA PRO A 76 18.54 5.40 -4.46
C PRO A 76 19.64 5.05 -3.44
N GLU A 77 20.18 6.07 -2.79
CA GLU A 77 21.22 5.92 -1.75
C GLU A 77 20.70 5.21 -0.51
N HIS A 78 19.47 5.51 -0.08
CA HIS A 78 18.84 4.84 1.07
C HIS A 78 18.69 3.34 0.80
N PHE A 79 18.32 2.95 -0.42
CA PHE A 79 18.23 1.53 -0.79
C PHE A 79 19.61 0.84 -0.81
N ARG A 80 20.68 1.56 -1.18
CA ARG A 80 22.06 1.02 -1.10
C ARG A 80 22.50 0.80 0.33
N LEU A 81 22.15 1.73 1.24
CA LEU A 81 22.45 1.60 2.68
C LEU A 81 21.73 0.40 3.29
N VAL A 82 20.43 0.25 3.02
CA VAL A 82 19.61 -0.86 3.55
C VAL A 82 20.11 -2.23 3.06
N ARG A 83 20.72 -2.31 1.86
CA ARG A 83 21.24 -3.57 1.31
C ARG A 83 22.64 -3.96 1.77
N ARG A 84 23.25 -3.22 2.68
CA ARG A 84 24.55 -3.59 3.25
C ARG A 84 24.47 -4.92 3.99
N ARG A 85 25.61 -5.64 4.04
CA ARG A 85 25.69 -6.95 4.70
C ARG A 85 25.27 -6.87 6.17
N GLU A 86 25.68 -5.83 6.86
CA GLU A 86 25.35 -5.59 8.26
C GLU A 86 23.82 -5.50 8.46
N MET A 87 23.13 -4.75 7.58
CA MET A 87 21.68 -4.63 7.63
C MET A 87 20.96 -5.95 7.35
N ARG A 88 21.48 -6.80 6.47
CA ARG A 88 20.94 -8.14 6.25
C ARG A 88 21.08 -9.02 7.49
N LEU A 89 22.24 -8.99 8.14
CA LEU A 89 22.45 -9.78 9.36
C LEU A 89 21.56 -9.29 10.49
N LEU A 90 21.41 -7.96 10.67
CA LEU A 90 20.52 -7.37 11.67
C LEU A 90 19.04 -7.63 11.37
N SER A 91 18.66 -7.80 10.11
CA SER A 91 17.25 -8.05 9.76
C SER A 91 16.74 -9.40 10.25
N LEU A 92 17.61 -10.42 10.41
CA LEU A 92 17.21 -11.75 10.87
C LEU A 92 16.65 -11.73 12.31
N PRO A 93 17.39 -11.20 13.31
CA PRO A 93 16.84 -11.11 14.67
C PRO A 93 15.63 -10.17 14.76
N VAL A 94 15.57 -9.12 13.92
CA VAL A 94 14.40 -8.23 13.85
C VAL A 94 13.17 -8.98 13.35
N PHE A 95 13.28 -9.76 12.27
CA PHE A 95 12.19 -10.61 11.79
C PHE A 95 11.76 -11.65 12.83
N ALA A 96 12.73 -12.32 13.45
CA ALA A 96 12.45 -13.31 14.48
C ALA A 96 11.73 -12.66 15.68
N GLY A 97 12.18 -11.49 16.13
CA GLY A 97 11.55 -10.73 17.19
C GLY A 97 10.15 -10.24 16.81
N ALA A 98 9.95 -9.79 15.56
CA ALA A 98 8.65 -9.36 15.06
C ALA A 98 7.66 -10.53 14.99
N LEU A 99 8.09 -11.71 14.52
CA LEU A 99 7.25 -12.91 14.49
C LEU A 99 6.89 -13.40 15.90
N ALA A 100 7.87 -13.44 16.81
CA ALA A 100 7.62 -13.77 18.20
C ALA A 100 6.66 -12.76 18.84
N GLY A 101 6.90 -11.46 18.64
CA GLY A 101 6.02 -10.40 19.12
C GLY A 101 4.60 -10.51 18.56
N ALA A 102 4.46 -10.76 17.26
CA ALA A 102 3.16 -10.98 16.63
C ALA A 102 2.44 -12.17 17.25
N TYR A 103 3.13 -13.30 17.43
CA TYR A 103 2.55 -14.50 18.05
C TYR A 103 2.02 -14.24 19.47
N TRP A 104 2.77 -13.45 20.27
CA TRP A 104 2.38 -13.13 21.63
C TRP A 104 1.29 -12.06 21.73
N ILE A 105 1.28 -11.10 20.81
CA ILE A 105 0.39 -9.94 20.83
C ILE A 105 -0.95 -10.25 20.18
N THR A 106 -0.97 -11.03 19.09
CA THR A 106 -2.17 -11.31 18.29
C THR A 106 -3.39 -11.77 19.10
N PRO A 107 -3.27 -12.68 20.09
CA PRO A 107 -4.43 -13.10 20.87
C PRO A 107 -5.00 -12.04 21.82
N ARG A 108 -4.26 -10.95 22.06
CA ARG A 108 -4.57 -9.91 23.06
C ARG A 108 -4.88 -8.56 22.46
N TRP A 109 -4.71 -8.43 21.15
CA TRP A 109 -4.76 -7.15 20.47
C TRP A 109 -5.80 -7.13 19.37
N ASP A 110 -6.55 -6.04 19.27
CA ASP A 110 -7.51 -5.86 18.20
C ASP A 110 -6.78 -5.59 16.88
N TYR A 111 -6.92 -6.52 15.94
CA TYR A 111 -6.34 -6.40 14.60
C TYR A 111 -6.93 -5.25 13.78
N ALA A 112 -8.04 -4.64 14.23
CA ALA A 112 -8.64 -3.46 13.58
C ALA A 112 -7.64 -2.29 13.45
N TRP A 113 -6.67 -2.20 14.38
CA TRP A 113 -5.57 -1.23 14.29
C TRP A 113 -4.72 -1.38 13.02
N LEU A 114 -4.52 -2.61 12.54
CA LEU A 114 -3.74 -2.88 11.33
C LEU A 114 -4.45 -2.44 10.06
N PHE A 115 -5.77 -2.30 10.09
CA PHE A 115 -6.54 -1.83 8.93
C PHE A 115 -6.49 -0.31 8.74
N HIS A 116 -6.02 0.44 9.74
CA HIS A 116 -5.96 1.91 9.69
C HIS A 116 -7.29 2.56 9.28
N ARG A 117 -8.39 2.04 9.82
CA ARG A 117 -9.73 2.43 9.40
C ARG A 117 -10.56 3.06 10.51
N SER A 118 -10.22 2.74 11.76
CA SER A 118 -10.99 3.14 12.93
C SER A 118 -10.25 4.18 13.76
N SER A 119 -11.01 5.06 14.41
CA SER A 119 -10.51 6.00 15.42
C SER A 119 -10.28 5.29 16.75
N ALA A 120 -9.57 5.95 17.68
CA ALA A 120 -9.37 5.43 19.03
C ALA A 120 -10.68 5.28 19.80
N GLU A 121 -11.63 6.20 19.61
CA GLU A 121 -12.95 6.19 20.23
C GLU A 121 -13.80 5.01 19.75
N GLU A 122 -13.81 4.72 18.44
CA GLU A 122 -14.51 3.55 17.89
C GLU A 122 -13.97 2.22 18.42
N LEU A 123 -12.67 2.17 18.76
CA LEU A 123 -12.03 0.99 19.36
C LEU A 123 -12.15 0.97 20.90
N GLY A 124 -12.88 1.91 21.49
CA GLY A 124 -13.15 1.95 22.93
C GLY A 124 -11.93 2.27 23.80
N VAL A 125 -10.90 2.91 23.24
CA VAL A 125 -9.68 3.28 23.97
C VAL A 125 -9.55 4.79 24.12
N PRO A 126 -8.78 5.27 25.12
CA PRO A 126 -8.54 6.70 25.30
C PRO A 126 -7.95 7.34 24.04
N GLY A 127 -8.37 8.58 23.70
CA GLY A 127 -7.97 9.27 22.47
C GLY A 127 -6.45 9.36 22.26
N TRP A 128 -5.66 9.56 23.33
CA TRP A 128 -4.20 9.63 23.25
C TRP A 128 -3.54 8.33 22.74
N TYR A 129 -4.23 7.21 22.86
CA TYR A 129 -3.74 5.90 22.41
C TYR A 129 -3.64 5.83 20.88
N GLY A 130 -4.57 6.46 20.15
CA GLY A 130 -4.58 6.48 18.70
C GLY A 130 -3.30 7.04 18.06
N PRO A 131 -2.88 8.28 18.41
CA PRO A 131 -1.62 8.85 17.94
C PRO A 131 -0.39 8.00 18.26
N VAL A 132 -0.29 7.48 19.47
CA VAL A 132 0.83 6.63 19.90
C VAL A 132 0.87 5.35 19.07
N MET A 133 -0.28 4.73 18.86
CA MET A 133 -0.39 3.50 18.07
C MET A 133 -0.04 3.74 16.59
N THR A 134 -0.50 4.84 16.01
CA THR A 134 -0.16 5.23 14.63
C THR A 134 1.35 5.39 14.44
N LEU A 135 2.01 6.07 15.37
CA LEU A 135 3.46 6.25 15.31
C LEU A 135 4.21 4.93 15.52
N ALA A 136 3.76 4.10 16.46
CA ALA A 136 4.35 2.79 16.72
C ALA A 136 4.22 1.87 15.51
N LEU A 137 3.04 1.80 14.89
CA LEU A 137 2.78 1.02 13.68
C LEU A 137 3.59 1.54 12.49
N PHE A 138 3.69 2.86 12.34
CA PHE A 138 4.53 3.44 11.29
C PHE A 138 6.00 3.04 11.47
N GLY A 139 6.55 3.19 12.67
CA GLY A 139 7.93 2.81 12.98
C GLY A 139 8.19 1.32 12.78
N CYS A 140 7.30 0.46 13.28
CA CYS A 140 7.39 -0.99 13.10
C CYS A 140 7.33 -1.38 11.62
N SER A 141 6.38 -0.83 10.88
CA SER A 141 6.24 -1.09 9.44
C SER A 141 7.47 -0.63 8.66
N LEU A 142 8.01 0.55 8.97
CA LEU A 142 9.23 1.06 8.35
C LEU A 142 10.42 0.14 8.60
N LEU A 143 10.58 -0.34 9.83
CA LEU A 143 11.64 -1.27 10.22
C LEU A 143 11.51 -2.59 9.45
N LEU A 144 10.30 -3.18 9.41
CA LEU A 144 10.06 -4.44 8.70
C LEU A 144 10.25 -4.30 7.19
N VAL A 145 9.80 -3.19 6.59
CA VAL A 145 10.03 -2.89 5.17
C VAL A 145 11.52 -2.73 4.88
N ALA A 146 12.28 -2.05 5.74
CA ALA A 146 13.72 -1.93 5.60
C ALA A 146 14.41 -3.30 5.68
N CYS A 147 14.02 -4.14 6.64
CA CYS A 147 14.51 -5.51 6.76
C CYS A 147 14.22 -6.33 5.51
N PHE A 148 13.00 -6.26 4.97
CA PHE A 148 12.62 -6.93 3.72
C PHE A 148 13.47 -6.44 2.54
N LEU A 149 13.60 -5.12 2.36
CA LEU A 149 14.37 -4.51 1.27
C LEU A 149 15.86 -4.84 1.34
N ALA A 150 16.40 -5.18 2.51
CA ALA A 150 17.79 -5.64 2.66
C ALA A 150 18.06 -6.93 1.86
N TRP A 151 17.06 -7.78 1.69
CA TRP A 151 17.15 -9.05 0.95
C TRP A 151 16.77 -8.93 -0.52
N VAL A 152 16.09 -7.86 -0.91
CA VAL A 152 15.70 -7.65 -2.31
C VAL A 152 16.95 -7.40 -3.18
N PRO A 153 17.17 -8.19 -4.26
CA PRO A 153 18.32 -8.02 -5.14
C PRO A 153 18.35 -6.64 -5.80
N GLY A 154 19.51 -6.00 -5.82
CA GLY A 154 19.70 -4.69 -6.48
C GLY A 154 19.91 -4.77 -7.98
N ARG A 155 20.09 -5.98 -8.52
CA ARG A 155 20.31 -6.23 -9.96
C ARG A 155 18.99 -6.59 -10.65
N ARG A 156 18.93 -6.37 -11.95
CA ARG A 156 17.79 -6.82 -12.76
C ARG A 156 17.76 -8.36 -12.79
N THR A 157 16.62 -8.91 -12.43
CA THR A 157 16.32 -10.33 -12.45
C THR A 157 15.11 -10.56 -13.36
N TRP A 158 14.80 -11.81 -13.71
CA TRP A 158 13.64 -12.13 -14.54
C TRP A 158 12.32 -11.57 -13.99
N PHE A 159 12.18 -11.55 -12.67
CA PHE A 159 10.97 -11.02 -12.01
C PHE A 159 10.95 -9.49 -11.89
N THR A 160 12.03 -8.78 -12.22
CA THR A 160 12.03 -7.29 -12.25
C THR A 160 11.02 -6.76 -13.29
N ALA A 161 10.78 -7.50 -14.36
CA ALA A 161 9.77 -7.17 -15.37
C ALA A 161 8.34 -7.19 -14.79
N LEU A 162 8.08 -8.07 -13.81
CA LEU A 162 6.80 -8.14 -13.09
C LEU A 162 6.57 -6.89 -12.24
N GLY A 163 7.64 -6.33 -11.65
CA GLY A 163 7.58 -5.08 -10.88
C GLY A 163 7.01 -3.91 -11.67
N ALA A 164 7.28 -3.84 -12.98
CA ALA A 164 6.68 -2.83 -13.85
C ALA A 164 5.17 -3.02 -14.07
N GLY A 165 4.65 -4.22 -13.80
CA GLY A 165 3.22 -4.57 -13.87
C GLY A 165 2.47 -4.46 -12.53
N THR A 166 3.14 -4.12 -11.43
CA THR A 166 2.54 -4.12 -10.08
C THR A 166 1.31 -3.23 -9.99
N LEU A 167 1.31 -2.09 -10.69
CA LEU A 167 0.15 -1.21 -10.74
C LEU A 167 -1.09 -1.93 -11.31
N TYR A 168 -0.89 -2.74 -12.34
CA TYR A 168 -1.98 -3.52 -12.97
C TYR A 168 -2.49 -4.61 -12.03
N GLY A 169 -1.56 -5.34 -11.39
CA GLY A 169 -1.92 -6.30 -10.35
C GLY A 169 -2.73 -5.63 -9.24
N TYR A 170 -2.28 -4.47 -8.74
CA TYR A 170 -2.96 -3.73 -7.69
C TYR A 170 -4.37 -3.25 -8.10
N LEU A 171 -4.55 -2.77 -9.33
CA LEU A 171 -5.85 -2.28 -9.80
C LEU A 171 -6.81 -3.42 -10.16
N LEU A 172 -6.30 -4.52 -10.72
CA LEU A 172 -7.12 -5.61 -11.24
C LEU A 172 -7.47 -6.67 -10.20
N HIS A 173 -6.64 -6.89 -9.15
CA HIS A 173 -6.91 -7.95 -8.16
C HIS A 173 -8.28 -7.82 -7.50
N GLY A 174 -8.75 -6.61 -7.28
CA GLY A 174 -10.03 -6.39 -6.66
C GLY A 174 -11.21 -6.90 -7.49
N PHE A 175 -11.13 -6.85 -8.83
CA PHE A 175 -12.13 -7.45 -9.70
C PHE A 175 -12.11 -8.98 -9.58
N VAL A 176 -10.91 -9.57 -9.48
CA VAL A 176 -10.77 -11.02 -9.28
C VAL A 176 -11.37 -11.45 -7.95
N VAL A 177 -11.06 -10.73 -6.87
CA VAL A 177 -11.62 -11.01 -5.52
C VAL A 177 -13.14 -10.86 -5.50
N GLN A 178 -13.68 -9.82 -6.15
CA GLN A 178 -15.14 -9.64 -6.21
C GLN A 178 -15.81 -10.68 -7.10
N GLY A 179 -15.19 -11.07 -8.20
CA GLY A 179 -15.65 -12.19 -9.00
C GLY A 179 -15.70 -13.48 -8.18
N ALA A 180 -14.61 -13.80 -7.48
CA ALA A 180 -14.55 -14.98 -6.62
C ALA A 180 -15.63 -14.97 -5.52
N LYS A 181 -15.91 -13.82 -4.92
CA LYS A 181 -17.01 -13.66 -3.95
C LYS A 181 -18.39 -13.85 -4.60
N HIS A 182 -18.60 -13.24 -5.78
CA HIS A 182 -19.87 -13.34 -6.49
C HIS A 182 -20.20 -14.78 -6.90
N PHE A 183 -19.19 -15.53 -7.31
CA PHE A 183 -19.35 -16.95 -7.69
C PHE A 183 -19.26 -17.91 -6.49
N GLY A 184 -19.17 -17.42 -5.27
CA GLY A 184 -19.15 -18.24 -4.05
C GLY A 184 -17.91 -19.12 -3.90
N TRP A 185 -16.77 -18.78 -4.51
CA TRP A 185 -15.55 -19.60 -4.47
C TRP A 185 -14.98 -19.78 -3.07
N PHE A 186 -15.34 -18.93 -2.12
CA PHE A 186 -14.92 -19.00 -0.72
C PHE A 186 -15.92 -19.76 0.18
N GLY A 187 -16.99 -20.34 -0.40
CA GLY A 187 -18.02 -21.06 0.34
C GLY A 187 -17.69 -22.49 0.79
N PRO A 188 -16.87 -23.26 0.05
CA PRO A 188 -16.57 -24.64 0.43
C PRO A 188 -15.76 -24.73 1.73
N ASP A 189 -16.14 -25.66 2.64
CA ASP A 189 -15.53 -25.82 3.98
C ASP A 189 -14.03 -26.15 3.92
N TRP A 190 -13.60 -26.91 2.92
CA TRP A 190 -12.18 -27.29 2.76
C TRP A 190 -11.22 -26.11 2.62
N ILE A 191 -11.72 -24.92 2.24
CA ILE A 191 -10.91 -23.69 2.09
C ILE A 191 -10.42 -23.19 3.45
N HIS A 192 -11.16 -23.49 4.51
CA HIS A 192 -10.86 -23.10 5.89
C HIS A 192 -9.94 -24.09 6.61
N ASP A 193 -9.61 -25.21 5.95
CA ASP A 193 -8.60 -26.14 6.44
C ASP A 193 -7.18 -25.61 6.14
N PRO A 194 -6.15 -25.97 6.92
CA PRO A 194 -4.77 -25.51 6.68
C PRO A 194 -4.24 -25.77 5.26
N VAL A 195 -4.64 -26.88 4.64
CA VAL A 195 -4.29 -27.21 3.26
C VAL A 195 -5.03 -26.30 2.28
N GLY A 196 -6.30 -26.00 2.54
CA GLY A 196 -7.11 -25.10 1.75
C GLY A 196 -6.58 -23.67 1.80
N GLU A 197 -6.22 -23.16 2.97
CA GLU A 197 -5.61 -21.83 3.14
C GLU A 197 -4.30 -21.68 2.36
N ILE A 198 -3.43 -22.70 2.42
CA ILE A 198 -2.17 -22.72 1.64
C ILE A 198 -2.50 -22.72 0.14
N THR A 199 -3.47 -23.56 -0.29
CA THR A 199 -3.86 -23.66 -1.70
C THR A 199 -4.40 -22.32 -2.21
N VAL A 200 -5.32 -21.68 -1.49
CA VAL A 200 -5.87 -20.37 -1.84
C VAL A 200 -4.79 -19.30 -1.90
N THR A 201 -3.86 -19.33 -0.94
CA THR A 201 -2.72 -18.39 -0.92
C THR A 201 -1.83 -18.57 -2.14
N LEU A 202 -1.50 -19.81 -2.53
CA LEU A 202 -0.69 -20.10 -3.72
C LEU A 202 -1.42 -19.70 -5.01
N VAL A 203 -2.71 -19.99 -5.12
CA VAL A 203 -3.54 -19.56 -6.26
C VAL A 203 -3.61 -18.04 -6.33
N ALA A 204 -3.84 -17.35 -5.21
CA ALA A 204 -3.84 -15.90 -5.17
C ALA A 204 -2.49 -15.31 -5.60
N ALA A 205 -1.38 -15.87 -5.14
CA ALA A 205 -0.02 -15.47 -5.55
C ALA A 205 0.21 -15.69 -7.05
N ALA A 206 -0.24 -16.82 -7.60
CA ALA A 206 -0.15 -17.12 -9.02
C ALA A 206 -0.98 -16.13 -9.87
N VAL A 207 -2.23 -15.85 -9.45
CA VAL A 207 -3.10 -14.86 -10.10
C VAL A 207 -2.47 -13.47 -10.05
N MET A 208 -1.97 -13.02 -8.89
CA MET A 208 -1.29 -11.73 -8.76
C MET A 208 -0.07 -11.64 -9.67
N THR A 209 0.73 -12.70 -9.75
CA THR A 209 1.88 -12.77 -10.64
C THR A 209 1.44 -12.67 -12.11
N ALA A 210 0.39 -13.40 -12.50
CA ALA A 210 -0.18 -13.35 -13.86
C ALA A 210 -0.67 -11.94 -14.23
N LEU A 211 -1.35 -11.25 -13.30
CA LEU A 211 -1.83 -9.88 -13.50
C LEU A 211 -0.68 -8.87 -13.70
N CYS A 212 0.50 -9.14 -13.17
CA CYS A 212 1.69 -8.30 -13.34
C CYS A 212 2.44 -8.55 -14.68
N THR A 213 2.02 -9.54 -15.47
CA THR A 213 2.73 -9.93 -16.71
C THR A 213 2.57 -8.90 -17.85
N PRO A 214 3.55 -8.84 -18.78
CA PRO A 214 3.50 -7.92 -19.92
C PRO A 214 2.25 -8.06 -20.80
N PRO A 215 1.69 -9.25 -21.06
CA PRO A 215 0.45 -9.39 -21.85
C PRO A 215 -0.72 -8.65 -21.21
N VAL A 216 -0.94 -8.84 -19.90
CA VAL A 216 -2.02 -8.17 -19.16
C VAL A 216 -1.82 -6.65 -19.17
N ARG A 217 -0.59 -6.20 -18.98
CA ARG A 217 -0.23 -4.78 -19.07
C ARG A 217 -0.57 -4.20 -20.43
N ARG A 218 -0.26 -4.91 -21.53
CA ARG A 218 -0.59 -4.45 -22.89
C ARG A 218 -2.09 -4.36 -23.11
N LEU A 219 -2.84 -5.37 -22.63
CA LEU A 219 -4.30 -5.44 -22.78
C LEU A 219 -5.01 -4.28 -22.06
N PHE A 220 -4.60 -3.96 -20.84
CA PHE A 220 -5.26 -2.95 -20.01
C PHE A 220 -4.61 -1.55 -20.08
N ARG A 221 -3.55 -1.39 -20.85
CA ARG A 221 -2.83 -0.12 -20.98
C ARG A 221 -3.73 1.04 -21.41
N PHE A 222 -4.66 0.80 -22.34
CA PHE A 222 -5.58 1.83 -22.81
C PHE A 222 -6.47 2.39 -21.69
N ALA A 223 -6.84 1.56 -20.72
CA ALA A 223 -7.71 1.93 -19.62
C ALA A 223 -6.95 2.55 -18.43
N LEU A 224 -5.74 2.05 -18.15
CA LEU A 224 -4.98 2.42 -16.94
C LEU A 224 -3.91 3.50 -17.20
N GLU A 225 -3.43 3.59 -18.46
CA GLU A 225 -2.46 4.61 -18.90
C GLU A 225 -2.99 5.33 -20.16
N PRO A 226 -4.14 6.05 -20.08
CA PRO A 226 -4.65 6.76 -21.24
C PRO A 226 -3.63 7.82 -21.69
N ARG A 227 -3.25 7.78 -22.96
CA ARG A 227 -2.40 8.81 -23.55
C ARG A 227 -3.21 10.09 -23.69
N MET A 228 -3.03 11.02 -22.77
CA MET A 228 -3.70 12.32 -22.76
C MET A 228 -2.90 13.38 -23.57
N GLU A 229 -2.19 12.96 -24.61
CA GLU A 229 -1.36 13.87 -25.46
C GLU A 229 -2.21 14.98 -26.10
N TRP A 230 -3.51 14.73 -26.29
CA TRP A 230 -4.47 15.70 -26.79
C TRP A 230 -4.85 16.79 -25.78
N ALA A 231 -4.69 16.51 -24.47
CA ALA A 231 -5.06 17.43 -23.37
C ALA A 231 -3.91 18.33 -22.93
N PHE A 232 -2.68 18.02 -23.30
CA PHE A 232 -1.50 18.81 -22.94
C PHE A 232 -0.89 19.47 -24.17
N ARG A 233 -0.80 20.81 -24.14
CA ARG A 233 -0.04 21.57 -25.14
C ARG A 233 1.42 21.09 -25.09
N ARG A 234 1.95 20.64 -26.21
CA ARG A 234 3.40 20.47 -26.37
C ARG A 234 4.01 21.87 -26.36
N ASP A 235 4.66 22.23 -25.26
CA ASP A 235 5.54 23.39 -25.27
C ASP A 235 6.68 23.12 -26.27
N ARG A 236 6.60 23.75 -27.41
CA ARG A 236 7.72 23.87 -28.37
C ARG A 236 8.75 24.87 -27.80
N ALA A 237 9.33 24.58 -26.65
CA ALA A 237 10.44 25.32 -26.11
C ALA A 237 11.70 24.47 -26.30
N GLY A 238 12.46 24.74 -27.36
CA GLY A 238 13.79 24.16 -27.52
C GLY A 238 14.22 23.78 -28.92
N GLN A 239 13.76 24.52 -29.97
CA GLN A 239 14.48 24.56 -31.23
C GLN A 239 14.72 26.03 -31.59
N GLY A 240 15.85 26.55 -31.13
CA GLY A 240 16.32 27.89 -31.49
C GLY A 240 17.64 28.20 -30.78
N VAL A 241 18.71 28.06 -31.54
CA VAL A 241 20.11 28.44 -31.39
C VAL A 241 21.03 27.31 -31.02
#